data_6b751e7144eaee6edf6321fbf65823dd
#
_entry.id   6b751e7144eaee6edf6321fbf65823dd
#
_cell.length_a   1.000
_cell.length_b   1.000
_cell.length_c   1.000
_cell.angle_alpha   90.00
_cell.angle_beta   90.00
_cell.angle_gamma   90.00
#
_symmetry.space_group_name_H-M   'P 1'
#
loop_
_entity.id
_entity.type
_entity.pdbx_description
1 polymer ?
#
loop_
_entity_poly.entity_id
_entity_poly.type
_entity_poly.pdbx_seq_one_letter_code
_entity_poly.pdbx_strand_id
1 'polypeptide(L)'
;MRIPIILLVFLYINLQATILVNTPNNIDLLPHSKIYHDIGNHETINTILKKNDKFITTNKKVIDYCILAPESVWIKFKLYNPTSSPIKKIISFENIFLEEIELYKIENQKIVSKKTTGFYHLKSFEGTVKLNVPVTLNPKTTQDYYLHVKNEKLSLWFKPIIHDPKEFKKEDTAKQVIWALFFGGILSLVLYNIFLFIFTRDEIYLYYFLYLIATLMQSEFSIYVKLYLFPMHDIEFLKKSMYFNLFYTNVFVTFTMTLFIRYFLNTKLYPKIDLSLKLIIFIIPVYYALQIFNIFTVPQVILFQFLTPYYYFGIGIYALYKKNPQAKFFLLGWSFALLAWLSLFFKFLGLLPEQYVFTYTFETLIMAEVILFAISLAYRIKTLEKKKNDLTKSLLIQQQNESNRLEQIVNIRTQELNNELKQNELLLKELHHRVKNNMQFITSLYALKLNDNNDKHIQEKLYDVERKIHAMSIVHQMLYNQKNLVNIDAKEYFEKVLQNIKDSFELENITFELDINSFLDTEEAIYCGLIVNELVTNAVKHAFDSKGGIIKISLNSVDNGTLLEVSDNGIGKSHNTNATFGEMMIESLATDQLEGKLQVVVDKGTHISLWFKNKNQKSNGEYNDS
;
A
#
# COMPACT_ATOMS: atom_id res chain seq x y z
N MET A 1 40.94 -16.64 -88.08
CA MET A 1 41.27 -16.85 -86.67
C MET A 1 40.35 -16.11 -85.73
N ARG A 2 39.00 -15.98 -85.99
CA ARG A 2 37.99 -15.28 -85.18
C ARG A 2 36.84 -16.16 -84.66
N ILE A 3 36.81 -17.45 -85.09
CA ILE A 3 35.75 -18.38 -84.69
C ILE A 3 35.93 -18.98 -83.28
N PRO A 4 37.16 -19.20 -82.69
CA PRO A 4 37.27 -19.81 -81.40
C PRO A 4 36.92 -18.85 -80.22
N ILE A 5 36.97 -17.51 -80.42
CA ILE A 5 36.65 -16.54 -79.35
C ILE A 5 35.14 -16.45 -79.11
N ILE A 6 34.33 -16.50 -80.18
CA ILE A 6 32.87 -16.51 -80.07
C ILE A 6 32.37 -17.82 -79.46
N LEU A 7 33.00 -18.96 -79.78
CA LEU A 7 32.67 -20.26 -79.17
C LEU A 7 33.08 -20.30 -77.70
N LEU A 8 34.19 -19.69 -77.31
CA LEU A 8 34.64 -19.56 -75.93
C LEU A 8 33.73 -18.60 -75.15
N VAL A 9 33.25 -17.51 -75.75
CA VAL A 9 32.28 -16.60 -75.14
C VAL A 9 30.90 -17.26 -74.98
N PHE A 10 30.46 -18.07 -75.97
CA PHE A 10 29.22 -18.85 -75.86
C PHE A 10 29.35 -19.99 -74.85
N LEU A 11 30.50 -20.66 -74.70
CA LEU A 11 30.79 -21.63 -73.67
C LEU A 11 30.86 -20.94 -72.29
N TYR A 12 31.45 -19.74 -72.16
CA TYR A 12 31.52 -18.99 -70.93
C TYR A 12 30.16 -18.49 -70.45
N ILE A 13 29.27 -18.07 -71.39
CA ILE A 13 27.89 -17.66 -71.04
C ILE A 13 27.04 -18.85 -70.59
N ASN A 14 27.27 -20.08 -71.11
CA ASN A 14 26.58 -21.29 -70.64
C ASN A 14 27.18 -21.88 -69.36
N LEU A 15 28.47 -21.67 -69.05
CA LEU A 15 29.10 -22.13 -67.80
C LEU A 15 28.70 -21.26 -66.60
N GLN A 16 28.34 -20.00 -66.78
CA GLN A 16 27.88 -19.15 -65.70
C GLN A 16 26.52 -19.53 -65.07
N ALA A 17 25.77 -20.42 -65.71
CA ALA A 17 24.45 -20.84 -65.24
C ALA A 17 24.48 -22.13 -64.37
N THR A 18 25.65 -22.75 -64.13
CA THR A 18 25.75 -24.01 -63.39
C THR A 18 26.60 -23.82 -62.14
N ILE A 19 26.01 -24.09 -60.99
CA ILE A 19 26.67 -23.96 -59.68
C ILE A 19 27.48 -25.25 -59.41
N LEU A 20 28.80 -25.07 -59.26
CA LEU A 20 29.72 -26.14 -58.83
C LEU A 20 29.61 -26.33 -57.30
N VAL A 21 29.20 -27.49 -56.90
CA VAL A 21 28.89 -27.77 -55.48
C VAL A 21 29.96 -28.70 -54.87
N ASN A 22 31.22 -28.29 -54.95
CA ASN A 22 32.34 -29.09 -54.40
C ASN A 22 33.04 -28.45 -53.20
N THR A 23 32.66 -27.21 -52.86
CA THR A 23 33.26 -26.45 -51.74
C THR A 23 32.41 -26.50 -50.49
N PRO A 24 33.02 -26.46 -49.28
CA PRO A 24 32.26 -26.35 -48.03
C PRO A 24 31.64 -24.95 -47.83
N ASN A 25 32.00 -23.97 -48.68
CA ASN A 25 31.54 -22.60 -48.52
C ASN A 25 30.07 -22.44 -48.89
N ASN A 26 29.41 -21.53 -48.19
CA ASN A 26 28.04 -21.12 -48.48
C ASN A 26 27.96 -20.42 -49.84
N ILE A 27 26.95 -20.73 -50.64
CA ILE A 27 26.77 -20.18 -51.98
C ILE A 27 25.43 -19.45 -52.03
N ASP A 28 25.47 -18.12 -52.34
CA ASP A 28 24.26 -17.36 -52.64
C ASP A 28 23.63 -17.91 -53.93
N LEU A 29 22.39 -18.37 -53.87
CA LEU A 29 21.76 -19.05 -55.01
C LEU A 29 21.34 -18.06 -56.10
N LEU A 30 20.81 -16.89 -55.74
CA LEU A 30 20.19 -15.92 -56.66
C LEU A 30 21.13 -15.43 -57.77
N PRO A 31 22.40 -15.00 -57.51
CA PRO A 31 23.31 -14.53 -58.53
C PRO A 31 23.62 -15.55 -59.63
N HIS A 32 23.38 -16.80 -59.33
CA HIS A 32 23.64 -17.94 -60.24
C HIS A 32 22.35 -18.55 -60.83
N SER A 33 21.21 -17.80 -60.66
CA SER A 33 19.88 -18.28 -61.04
C SER A 33 19.20 -17.35 -62.03
N LYS A 34 18.13 -17.87 -62.63
CA LYS A 34 17.16 -17.06 -63.39
C LYS A 34 15.85 -17.03 -62.65
N ILE A 35 15.19 -15.88 -62.66
CA ILE A 35 13.94 -15.63 -61.94
C ILE A 35 12.79 -15.34 -62.88
N TYR A 36 11.59 -15.76 -62.53
CA TYR A 36 10.33 -15.41 -63.14
C TYR A 36 9.34 -14.92 -62.09
N HIS A 37 8.75 -13.76 -62.35
CA HIS A 37 7.75 -13.14 -61.44
C HIS A 37 6.36 -13.62 -61.84
N ASP A 38 5.69 -14.35 -60.98
CA ASP A 38 4.35 -14.87 -61.18
C ASP A 38 3.34 -13.97 -60.44
N ILE A 39 2.87 -12.93 -61.13
CA ILE A 39 1.89 -11.97 -60.61
C ILE A 39 0.53 -12.68 -60.56
N GLY A 40 -0.06 -12.73 -59.35
CA GLY A 40 -1.34 -13.39 -59.09
C GLY A 40 -1.24 -14.87 -58.81
N ASN A 41 -0.03 -15.43 -58.76
CA ASN A 41 0.23 -16.86 -58.42
C ASN A 41 -0.59 -17.86 -59.24
N HIS A 42 -0.62 -17.62 -60.55
CA HIS A 42 -1.41 -18.44 -61.49
C HIS A 42 -0.62 -19.58 -62.13
N GLU A 43 0.70 -19.53 -62.03
CA GLU A 43 1.56 -20.48 -62.72
C GLU A 43 1.82 -21.76 -61.93
N THR A 44 1.71 -22.87 -62.62
CA THR A 44 2.09 -24.17 -62.09
C THR A 44 3.44 -24.59 -62.66
N ILE A 45 4.10 -25.60 -62.08
CA ILE A 45 5.37 -26.10 -62.60
C ILE A 45 5.26 -26.54 -64.05
N ASN A 46 4.12 -27.10 -64.48
CA ASN A 46 3.90 -27.56 -65.86
C ASN A 46 3.81 -26.38 -66.87
N THR A 47 3.25 -25.25 -66.46
CA THR A 47 3.19 -24.04 -67.26
C THR A 47 4.54 -23.34 -67.31
N ILE A 48 5.26 -23.31 -66.18
CA ILE A 48 6.60 -22.72 -66.05
C ILE A 48 7.65 -23.44 -66.88
N LEU A 49 7.58 -24.77 -66.96
CA LEU A 49 8.49 -25.55 -67.81
C LEU A 49 8.38 -25.14 -69.30
N LYS A 50 7.20 -24.70 -69.76
CA LYS A 50 6.95 -24.21 -71.13
C LYS A 50 7.39 -22.77 -71.37
N LYS A 51 7.62 -21.98 -70.30
CA LYS A 51 7.98 -20.55 -70.32
C LYS A 51 9.46 -20.27 -70.06
N ASN A 52 10.33 -21.20 -70.41
CA ASN A 52 11.76 -21.14 -70.11
C ASN A 52 12.47 -19.89 -70.67
N ASP A 53 11.99 -19.32 -71.75
CA ASP A 53 12.45 -18.08 -72.39
C ASP A 53 12.11 -16.81 -71.58
N LYS A 54 11.12 -16.88 -70.71
CA LYS A 54 10.67 -15.71 -69.89
C LYS A 54 11.46 -15.53 -68.57
N PHE A 55 12.37 -16.44 -68.27
CA PHE A 55 13.23 -16.31 -67.09
C PHE A 55 14.36 -15.30 -67.34
N ILE A 56 14.51 -14.34 -66.46
CA ILE A 56 15.54 -13.32 -66.51
C ILE A 56 16.66 -13.60 -65.49
N THR A 57 17.90 -13.32 -65.85
CA THR A 57 19.04 -13.42 -64.94
C THR A 57 18.99 -12.33 -63.89
N THR A 58 19.38 -12.63 -62.68
CA THR A 58 19.45 -11.64 -61.59
C THR A 58 20.84 -11.61 -60.96
N ASN A 59 21.35 -10.40 -60.68
CA ASN A 59 22.56 -10.20 -59.89
C ASN A 59 22.25 -9.88 -58.40
N LYS A 60 20.96 -9.87 -58.06
CA LYS A 60 20.54 -9.60 -56.66
C LYS A 60 20.90 -10.77 -55.78
N LYS A 61 21.31 -10.51 -54.56
CA LYS A 61 21.54 -11.55 -53.52
C LYS A 61 20.27 -11.83 -52.72
N VAL A 62 19.33 -10.88 -52.72
CA VAL A 62 18.07 -10.95 -51.97
C VAL A 62 16.94 -10.62 -52.92
N ILE A 63 15.85 -11.34 -52.87
CA ILE A 63 14.56 -10.92 -53.43
C ILE A 63 13.81 -10.19 -52.34
N ASP A 64 13.42 -8.96 -52.59
CA ASP A 64 12.67 -8.13 -51.68
C ASP A 64 11.66 -7.31 -52.48
N TYR A 65 10.38 -7.58 -52.25
CA TYR A 65 9.24 -6.90 -52.86
C TYR A 65 8.43 -6.10 -51.82
N CYS A 66 9.05 -5.73 -50.74
CA CYS A 66 8.53 -4.90 -49.66
C CYS A 66 7.00 -5.02 -49.40
N ILE A 67 6.20 -4.17 -50.04
CA ILE A 67 4.77 -4.04 -49.72
C ILE A 67 3.84 -4.36 -50.88
N LEU A 68 4.40 -4.40 -52.11
CA LEU A 68 3.66 -4.53 -53.38
C LEU A 68 4.21 -5.70 -54.21
N ALA A 69 4.55 -6.79 -53.53
CA ALA A 69 5.17 -7.91 -54.20
C ALA A 69 4.23 -8.62 -55.17
N PRO A 70 4.77 -9.21 -56.25
CA PRO A 70 4.13 -10.33 -56.89
C PRO A 70 3.93 -11.43 -55.86
N GLU A 71 2.81 -12.13 -55.93
CA GLU A 71 2.41 -13.10 -54.91
C GLU A 71 3.34 -14.34 -54.87
N SER A 72 4.10 -14.60 -55.99
CA SER A 72 5.10 -15.67 -56.01
C SER A 72 6.25 -15.41 -56.99
N VAL A 73 7.36 -16.13 -56.77
CA VAL A 73 8.55 -16.09 -57.60
C VAL A 73 9.04 -17.50 -57.88
N TRP A 74 9.31 -17.74 -59.17
CA TRP A 74 9.97 -18.96 -59.61
C TRP A 74 11.45 -18.68 -59.84
N ILE A 75 12.33 -19.57 -59.34
CA ILE A 75 13.78 -19.47 -59.47
C ILE A 75 14.26 -20.75 -60.14
N LYS A 76 14.95 -20.61 -61.28
CA LYS A 76 15.56 -21.70 -62.00
C LYS A 76 17.06 -21.68 -61.85
N PHE A 77 17.66 -22.83 -61.44
CA PHE A 77 19.11 -22.98 -61.27
C PHE A 77 19.54 -24.39 -61.55
N LYS A 78 20.86 -24.57 -61.80
CA LYS A 78 21.49 -25.85 -62.09
C LYS A 78 22.59 -26.14 -61.06
N LEU A 79 22.62 -27.33 -60.53
CA LEU A 79 23.65 -27.76 -59.59
C LEU A 79 24.44 -28.89 -60.25
N TYR A 80 25.78 -28.81 -60.19
CA TYR A 80 26.70 -29.82 -60.71
C TYR A 80 27.53 -30.39 -59.58
N ASN A 81 27.54 -31.73 -59.45
CA ASN A 81 28.42 -32.46 -58.54
C ASN A 81 29.62 -33.01 -59.31
N PRO A 82 30.82 -32.40 -59.18
CA PRO A 82 32.00 -32.88 -59.91
C PRO A 82 32.64 -34.11 -59.27
N THR A 83 32.20 -34.53 -58.08
CA THR A 83 32.82 -35.67 -57.37
C THR A 83 32.30 -37.02 -57.84
N SER A 84 32.97 -38.09 -57.45
CA SER A 84 32.58 -39.47 -57.72
C SER A 84 31.59 -40.02 -56.70
N SER A 85 31.20 -39.26 -55.66
CA SER A 85 30.26 -39.66 -54.62
C SER A 85 29.04 -38.73 -54.55
N PRO A 86 27.88 -39.21 -54.08
CA PRO A 86 26.75 -38.35 -53.86
C PRO A 86 27.06 -37.23 -52.81
N ILE A 87 26.68 -35.99 -53.10
CA ILE A 87 26.85 -34.85 -52.18
C ILE A 87 25.49 -34.46 -51.63
N LYS A 88 25.41 -34.30 -50.30
CA LYS A 88 24.24 -33.70 -49.61
C LYS A 88 24.49 -32.21 -49.39
N LYS A 89 23.54 -31.37 -49.76
CA LYS A 89 23.53 -29.92 -49.48
C LYS A 89 22.18 -29.54 -48.90
N ILE A 90 22.12 -28.36 -48.30
CA ILE A 90 20.90 -27.78 -47.70
C ILE A 90 20.69 -26.42 -48.32
N ILE A 91 19.52 -26.19 -48.90
CA ILE A 91 19.07 -24.85 -49.30
C ILE A 91 18.31 -24.26 -48.10
N SER A 92 18.79 -23.16 -47.52
CA SER A 92 18.15 -22.50 -46.40
C SER A 92 17.59 -21.13 -46.75
N PHE A 93 16.61 -20.70 -45.96
CA PHE A 93 15.95 -19.41 -46.04
C PHE A 93 15.99 -18.75 -44.67
N GLU A 94 16.32 -17.46 -44.66
CA GLU A 94 16.39 -16.73 -43.39
C GLU A 94 15.03 -16.28 -42.86
N ASN A 95 14.10 -15.95 -43.79
CA ASN A 95 12.77 -15.55 -43.43
C ASN A 95 11.89 -16.75 -43.07
N ILE A 96 11.51 -16.87 -41.83
CA ILE A 96 10.65 -17.96 -41.34
C ILE A 96 9.16 -17.76 -41.73
N PHE A 97 8.78 -16.55 -42.13
CA PHE A 97 7.42 -16.21 -42.52
C PHE A 97 7.13 -16.44 -44.02
N LEU A 98 7.96 -17.17 -44.71
CA LEU A 98 7.63 -17.63 -46.05
C LEU A 98 6.56 -18.71 -45.96
N GLU A 99 5.40 -18.44 -46.56
CA GLU A 99 4.21 -19.28 -46.42
C GLU A 99 4.41 -20.66 -47.01
N GLU A 100 4.89 -20.70 -48.25
CA GLU A 100 5.13 -21.96 -48.97
C GLU A 100 6.36 -21.85 -49.86
N ILE A 101 7.19 -22.89 -49.80
CA ILE A 101 8.41 -23.05 -50.59
C ILE A 101 8.39 -24.44 -51.18
N GLU A 102 8.40 -24.53 -52.49
CA GLU A 102 8.39 -25.81 -53.25
C GLU A 102 9.65 -25.91 -54.08
N LEU A 103 10.41 -26.99 -53.90
CA LEU A 103 11.59 -27.32 -54.69
C LEU A 103 11.28 -28.52 -55.60
N TYR A 104 11.35 -28.29 -56.89
CA TYR A 104 11.15 -29.28 -57.92
C TYR A 104 12.50 -29.68 -58.52
N LYS A 105 12.79 -30.97 -58.58
CA LYS A 105 13.89 -31.53 -59.35
C LYS A 105 13.35 -31.99 -60.71
N ILE A 106 13.98 -31.55 -61.80
CA ILE A 106 13.55 -31.81 -63.15
C ILE A 106 14.62 -32.63 -63.87
N GLU A 107 14.23 -33.74 -64.52
CA GLU A 107 15.06 -34.52 -65.44
C GLU A 107 14.25 -34.79 -66.70
N ASN A 108 14.83 -34.49 -67.88
CA ASN A 108 14.18 -34.70 -69.19
C ASN A 108 12.77 -34.03 -69.24
N GLN A 109 12.64 -32.81 -68.73
CA GLN A 109 11.38 -32.03 -68.65
C GLN A 109 10.27 -32.72 -67.82
N LYS A 110 10.61 -33.72 -67.04
CA LYS A 110 9.68 -34.38 -66.09
C LYS A 110 10.06 -34.06 -64.66
N ILE A 111 9.05 -33.98 -63.81
CA ILE A 111 9.24 -33.80 -62.38
C ILE A 111 9.68 -35.16 -61.79
N VAL A 112 10.91 -35.20 -61.25
CA VAL A 112 11.45 -36.37 -60.56
C VAL A 112 11.14 -36.39 -59.08
N SER A 113 11.19 -35.19 -58.43
CA SER A 113 10.84 -35.05 -57.03
C SER A 113 10.31 -33.64 -56.73
N LYS A 114 9.42 -33.58 -55.77
CA LYS A 114 8.91 -32.34 -55.16
C LYS A 114 9.19 -32.39 -53.67
N LYS A 115 9.78 -31.32 -53.12
CA LYS A 115 9.93 -31.13 -51.69
C LYS A 115 9.29 -29.80 -51.32
N THR A 116 8.53 -29.77 -50.23
CA THR A 116 7.80 -28.63 -49.77
C THR A 116 8.24 -28.27 -48.34
N THR A 117 8.45 -27.01 -48.11
CA THR A 117 8.70 -26.42 -46.76
C THR A 117 8.03 -25.05 -46.70
N GLY A 118 8.15 -24.36 -45.62
CA GLY A 118 7.54 -23.05 -45.39
C GLY A 118 6.77 -23.01 -44.09
N PHE A 119 6.31 -21.84 -43.71
CA PHE A 119 5.62 -21.65 -42.43
C PHE A 119 4.40 -22.58 -42.26
N TYR A 120 3.62 -22.78 -43.32
CA TYR A 120 2.45 -23.66 -43.28
C TYR A 120 2.79 -25.17 -43.19
N HIS A 121 4.05 -25.52 -43.36
CA HIS A 121 4.56 -26.89 -43.26
C HIS A 121 5.32 -27.18 -41.96
N LEU A 122 5.46 -26.16 -41.06
CA LEU A 122 6.06 -26.30 -39.73
C LEU A 122 5.08 -26.96 -38.76
N LYS A 123 4.99 -28.28 -38.76
CA LYS A 123 4.06 -29.05 -37.91
C LYS A 123 4.59 -29.23 -36.48
N SER A 124 5.90 -29.32 -36.34
CA SER A 124 6.60 -29.51 -35.08
C SER A 124 8.01 -28.94 -35.17
N PHE A 125 8.68 -28.81 -34.03
CA PHE A 125 10.09 -28.43 -34.02
C PHE A 125 10.96 -29.63 -34.41
N GLU A 126 11.55 -29.57 -35.57
CA GLU A 126 12.40 -30.64 -36.13
C GLU A 126 13.91 -30.43 -35.87
N GLY A 127 14.25 -29.63 -34.85
CA GLY A 127 15.64 -29.38 -34.44
C GLY A 127 16.35 -28.27 -35.23
N THR A 128 15.66 -27.56 -36.12
CA THR A 128 16.19 -26.40 -36.86
C THR A 128 15.27 -25.20 -36.77
N VAL A 129 15.85 -24.00 -36.72
CA VAL A 129 15.11 -22.71 -36.69
C VAL A 129 15.19 -21.94 -38.00
N LYS A 130 15.92 -22.44 -38.99
CA LYS A 130 15.89 -21.91 -40.37
C LYS A 130 15.02 -22.82 -41.23
N LEU A 131 14.15 -22.21 -42.06
CA LEU A 131 13.48 -22.97 -43.14
C LEU A 131 14.52 -23.56 -44.07
N ASN A 132 14.40 -24.83 -44.37
CA ASN A 132 15.41 -25.51 -45.17
C ASN A 132 14.82 -26.63 -46.04
N VAL A 133 15.53 -26.92 -47.14
CA VAL A 133 15.23 -28.06 -48.03
C VAL A 133 16.51 -28.82 -48.32
N PRO A 134 16.64 -30.08 -47.88
CA PRO A 134 17.81 -30.88 -48.19
C PRO A 134 17.78 -31.34 -49.65
N VAL A 135 18.92 -31.24 -50.34
CA VAL A 135 19.13 -31.74 -51.72
C VAL A 135 20.26 -32.75 -51.75
N THR A 136 20.09 -33.78 -52.54
CA THR A 136 21.12 -34.79 -52.79
C THR A 136 21.48 -34.79 -54.27
N LEU A 137 22.76 -34.59 -54.55
CA LEU A 137 23.29 -34.49 -55.91
C LEU A 137 24.01 -35.78 -56.27
N ASN A 138 23.60 -36.41 -57.36
CA ASN A 138 24.24 -37.61 -57.86
C ASN A 138 25.67 -37.30 -58.36
N PRO A 139 26.59 -38.33 -58.35
CA PRO A 139 27.96 -38.12 -58.80
C PRO A 139 28.04 -37.74 -60.28
N LYS A 140 28.92 -36.80 -60.62
CA LYS A 140 29.23 -36.37 -61.99
C LYS A 140 28.00 -35.99 -62.83
N THR A 141 26.93 -35.46 -62.18
CA THR A 141 25.70 -35.08 -62.90
C THR A 141 25.36 -33.66 -62.68
N THR A 142 24.78 -32.99 -63.70
CA THR A 142 24.10 -31.72 -63.60
C THR A 142 22.62 -31.99 -63.39
N GLN A 143 22.04 -31.31 -62.40
CA GLN A 143 20.63 -31.46 -62.06
C GLN A 143 19.95 -30.09 -62.14
N ASP A 144 18.78 -30.06 -62.76
CA ASP A 144 17.96 -28.85 -62.94
C ASP A 144 16.94 -28.77 -61.80
N TYR A 145 16.89 -27.58 -61.16
CA TYR A 145 15.96 -27.28 -60.08
C TYR A 145 15.13 -26.06 -60.39
N TYR A 146 13.85 -26.12 -59.97
CA TYR A 146 12.94 -24.99 -59.97
C TYR A 146 12.47 -24.83 -58.53
N LEU A 147 12.69 -23.61 -57.98
CA LEU A 147 12.26 -23.23 -56.63
C LEU A 147 11.11 -22.26 -56.81
N HIS A 148 9.96 -22.58 -56.22
CA HIS A 148 8.79 -21.72 -56.13
C HIS A 148 8.65 -21.20 -54.73
N VAL A 149 8.63 -19.88 -54.53
CA VAL A 149 8.44 -19.25 -53.24
C VAL A 149 7.21 -18.34 -53.31
N LYS A 150 6.27 -18.61 -52.41
CA LYS A 150 4.96 -17.99 -52.39
C LYS A 150 4.68 -17.37 -51.05
N ASN A 151 4.22 -16.10 -51.07
CA ASN A 151 3.59 -15.40 -49.96
C ASN A 151 2.32 -14.69 -50.46
N GLU A 152 1.17 -14.99 -49.90
CA GLU A 152 -0.11 -14.37 -50.31
C GLU A 152 -0.42 -13.08 -49.60
N LYS A 153 -0.01 -12.97 -48.33
CA LYS A 153 -0.45 -11.87 -47.47
C LYS A 153 0.68 -11.06 -46.83
N LEU A 154 1.90 -11.57 -46.88
CA LEU A 154 3.07 -10.88 -46.35
C LEU A 154 4.01 -10.45 -47.43
N SER A 155 4.89 -9.49 -47.12
CA SER A 155 5.97 -9.10 -48.02
C SER A 155 6.83 -10.29 -48.35
N LEU A 156 7.12 -10.46 -49.67
CA LEU A 156 7.96 -11.56 -50.16
C LEU A 156 9.42 -11.09 -50.18
N TRP A 157 10.14 -11.40 -49.10
CA TRP A 157 11.58 -11.19 -49.05
C TRP A 157 12.26 -12.50 -48.64
N PHE A 158 13.32 -12.86 -49.33
CA PHE A 158 14.08 -14.07 -49.01
C PHE A 158 15.44 -14.09 -49.70
N LYS A 159 16.36 -14.83 -49.08
CA LYS A 159 17.69 -15.13 -49.61
C LYS A 159 17.90 -16.64 -49.49
N PRO A 160 17.88 -17.35 -50.64
CA PRO A 160 18.19 -18.76 -50.66
C PRO A 160 19.71 -18.98 -50.68
N ILE A 161 20.23 -19.73 -49.71
CA ILE A 161 21.65 -20.04 -49.58
C ILE A 161 21.85 -21.56 -49.59
N ILE A 162 22.83 -22.00 -50.34
CA ILE A 162 23.24 -23.43 -50.36
C ILE A 162 24.36 -23.60 -49.35
N HIS A 163 24.13 -24.51 -48.39
CA HIS A 163 25.10 -24.83 -47.34
C HIS A 163 25.59 -26.28 -47.43
N ASP A 164 26.79 -26.50 -46.91
CA ASP A 164 27.19 -27.82 -46.45
C ASP A 164 26.38 -28.17 -45.17
N PRO A 165 25.93 -29.42 -44.98
CA PRO A 165 25.13 -29.82 -43.82
C PRO A 165 25.80 -29.48 -42.46
N LYS A 166 27.14 -29.56 -42.40
CA LYS A 166 27.89 -29.22 -41.16
C LYS A 166 27.86 -27.71 -40.86
N GLU A 167 28.09 -26.90 -41.90
CA GLU A 167 28.05 -25.41 -41.74
C GLU A 167 26.62 -24.94 -41.46
N PHE A 168 25.62 -25.50 -42.16
CA PHE A 168 24.20 -25.20 -41.84
C PHE A 168 23.88 -25.47 -40.36
N LYS A 169 24.26 -26.70 -39.88
CA LYS A 169 24.01 -27.06 -38.48
C LYS A 169 24.69 -26.11 -37.49
N LYS A 170 25.95 -25.71 -37.80
CA LYS A 170 26.70 -24.76 -36.97
C LYS A 170 26.01 -23.38 -36.87
N GLU A 171 25.59 -22.83 -38.03
CA GLU A 171 24.89 -21.55 -38.09
C GLU A 171 23.51 -21.59 -37.42
N ASP A 172 22.75 -22.67 -37.69
CA ASP A 172 21.42 -22.83 -37.10
C ASP A 172 21.49 -23.03 -35.59
N THR A 173 22.47 -23.80 -35.08
CA THR A 173 22.70 -23.96 -33.65
C THR A 173 23.12 -22.62 -32.99
N ALA A 174 23.99 -21.86 -33.67
CA ALA A 174 24.37 -20.52 -33.14
C ALA A 174 23.13 -19.62 -33.03
N LYS A 175 22.24 -19.61 -34.03
CA LYS A 175 20.96 -18.87 -34.01
C LYS A 175 20.07 -19.32 -32.85
N GLN A 176 19.95 -20.64 -32.65
CA GLN A 176 19.18 -21.21 -31.53
C GLN A 176 19.71 -20.76 -30.18
N VAL A 177 21.04 -20.81 -29.98
CA VAL A 177 21.66 -20.37 -28.70
C VAL A 177 21.41 -18.88 -28.42
N ILE A 178 21.60 -18.02 -29.43
CA ILE A 178 21.37 -16.57 -29.27
C ILE A 178 19.92 -16.29 -28.93
N TRP A 179 18.99 -16.94 -29.63
CA TRP A 179 17.56 -16.79 -29.36
C TRP A 179 17.15 -17.35 -27.99
N ALA A 180 17.72 -18.47 -27.57
CA ALA A 180 17.48 -19.04 -26.25
C ALA A 180 18.00 -18.12 -25.13
N LEU A 181 19.18 -17.51 -25.29
CA LEU A 181 19.71 -16.50 -24.36
C LEU A 181 18.84 -15.26 -24.29
N PHE A 182 18.39 -14.76 -25.44
CA PHE A 182 17.47 -13.63 -25.50
C PHE A 182 16.15 -13.94 -24.79
N PHE A 183 15.52 -15.05 -25.14
CA PHE A 183 14.25 -15.48 -24.56
C PHE A 183 14.38 -15.73 -23.04
N GLY A 184 15.41 -16.48 -22.63
CA GLY A 184 15.67 -16.77 -21.22
C GLY A 184 16.00 -15.53 -20.40
N GLY A 185 16.76 -14.57 -20.98
CA GLY A 185 17.05 -13.29 -20.35
C GLY A 185 15.80 -12.46 -20.08
N ILE A 186 14.93 -12.31 -21.10
CA ILE A 186 13.66 -11.59 -20.91
C ILE A 186 12.74 -12.33 -19.94
N LEU A 187 12.66 -13.68 -20.04
CA LEU A 187 11.83 -14.48 -19.12
C LEU A 187 12.28 -14.31 -17.65
N SER A 188 13.57 -14.24 -17.41
CA SER A 188 14.11 -13.97 -16.06
C SER A 188 13.68 -12.59 -15.55
N LEU A 189 13.67 -11.58 -16.42
CA LEU A 189 13.18 -10.23 -16.06
C LEU A 189 11.65 -10.19 -15.89
N VAL A 190 10.90 -11.01 -16.63
CA VAL A 190 9.46 -11.21 -16.42
C VAL A 190 9.20 -11.71 -15.00
N LEU A 191 9.88 -12.78 -14.59
CA LEU A 191 9.75 -13.33 -13.24
C LEU A 191 10.16 -12.33 -12.17
N TYR A 192 11.27 -11.63 -12.36
CA TYR A 192 11.73 -10.58 -11.44
C TYR A 192 10.68 -9.47 -11.26
N ASN A 193 10.08 -8.97 -12.34
CA ASN A 193 9.10 -7.89 -12.25
C ASN A 193 7.76 -8.34 -11.66
N ILE A 194 7.34 -9.59 -11.86
CA ILE A 194 6.13 -10.10 -11.19
C ILE A 194 6.35 -10.19 -9.67
N PHE A 195 7.54 -10.63 -9.22
CA PHE A 195 7.91 -10.58 -7.80
C PHE A 195 7.87 -9.15 -7.26
N LEU A 196 8.49 -8.20 -7.95
CA LEU A 196 8.45 -6.80 -7.54
C LEU A 196 7.02 -6.27 -7.44
N PHE A 197 6.16 -6.58 -8.39
CA PHE A 197 4.75 -6.19 -8.33
C PHE A 197 4.04 -6.78 -7.10
N ILE A 198 4.24 -8.05 -6.81
CA ILE A 198 3.62 -8.73 -5.64
C ILE A 198 4.03 -8.06 -4.34
N PHE A 199 5.32 -7.73 -4.18
CA PHE A 199 5.85 -7.14 -2.96
C PHE A 199 5.57 -5.64 -2.82
N THR A 200 5.71 -4.87 -3.91
CA THR A 200 5.61 -3.41 -3.86
C THR A 200 4.20 -2.89 -4.12
N ARG A 201 3.35 -3.69 -4.79
CA ARG A 201 2.02 -3.30 -5.30
C ARG A 201 2.05 -2.06 -6.21
N ASP A 202 3.22 -1.68 -6.74
CA ASP A 202 3.34 -0.57 -7.70
C ASP A 202 3.02 -1.09 -9.10
N GLU A 203 1.97 -0.56 -9.71
CA GLU A 203 1.44 -0.96 -11.02
C GLU A 203 2.46 -0.84 -12.16
N ILE A 204 3.53 -0.06 -11.97
CA ILE A 204 4.58 0.08 -12.99
C ILE A 204 5.25 -1.25 -13.32
N TYR A 205 5.46 -2.11 -12.29
CA TYR A 205 6.05 -3.45 -12.49
C TYR A 205 5.11 -4.38 -13.22
N LEU A 206 3.79 -4.25 -12.98
CA LEU A 206 2.78 -5.00 -13.71
C LEU A 206 2.79 -4.64 -15.20
N TYR A 207 2.79 -3.33 -15.53
CA TYR A 207 2.79 -2.92 -16.94
C TYR A 207 4.10 -3.25 -17.64
N TYR A 208 5.24 -3.15 -16.94
CA TYR A 208 6.52 -3.58 -17.48
C TYR A 208 6.58 -5.10 -17.70
N PHE A 209 6.13 -5.88 -16.76
CA PHE A 209 5.97 -7.32 -16.88
C PHE A 209 5.11 -7.71 -18.10
N LEU A 210 3.96 -7.05 -18.29
CA LEU A 210 3.09 -7.29 -19.45
C LEU A 210 3.78 -6.92 -20.77
N TYR A 211 4.53 -5.83 -20.80
CA TYR A 211 5.34 -5.42 -21.95
C TYR A 211 6.41 -6.48 -22.29
N LEU A 212 7.11 -7.00 -21.29
CA LEU A 212 8.12 -8.05 -21.50
C LEU A 212 7.51 -9.33 -22.04
N ILE A 213 6.35 -9.75 -21.53
CA ILE A 213 5.61 -10.89 -22.09
C ILE A 213 5.23 -10.64 -23.55
N ALA A 214 4.71 -9.44 -23.83
CA ALA A 214 4.32 -9.08 -25.20
C ALA A 214 5.53 -9.13 -26.15
N THR A 215 6.70 -8.65 -25.71
CA THR A 215 7.96 -8.71 -26.46
C THR A 215 8.41 -10.14 -26.70
N LEU A 216 8.30 -11.04 -25.71
CA LEU A 216 8.57 -12.46 -25.90
C LEU A 216 7.64 -13.09 -26.91
N MET A 217 6.33 -12.79 -26.83
CA MET A 217 5.34 -13.33 -27.75
C MET A 217 5.57 -12.87 -29.21
N GLN A 218 6.11 -11.67 -29.40
CA GLN A 218 6.44 -11.12 -30.72
C GLN A 218 7.71 -11.74 -31.32
N SER A 219 8.61 -12.30 -30.51
CA SER A 219 9.87 -12.86 -31.00
C SER A 219 9.64 -14.05 -31.93
N GLU A 220 10.45 -14.14 -32.99
CA GLU A 220 10.43 -15.28 -33.92
C GLU A 220 10.62 -16.62 -33.17
N PHE A 221 11.47 -16.65 -32.16
CA PHE A 221 11.72 -17.84 -31.33
C PHE A 221 10.47 -18.36 -30.63
N SER A 222 9.53 -17.47 -30.29
CA SER A 222 8.27 -17.86 -29.63
C SER A 222 7.46 -18.88 -30.49
N ILE A 223 7.59 -18.79 -31.81
CA ILE A 223 6.93 -19.72 -32.73
C ILE A 223 7.47 -21.14 -32.53
N TYR A 224 8.80 -21.28 -32.48
CA TYR A 224 9.43 -22.59 -32.28
C TYR A 224 9.20 -23.17 -30.89
N VAL A 225 9.15 -22.30 -29.84
CA VAL A 225 8.76 -22.72 -28.50
C VAL A 225 7.32 -23.27 -28.48
N LYS A 226 6.39 -22.60 -29.18
CA LYS A 226 5.00 -23.08 -29.32
C LYS A 226 4.94 -24.41 -30.06
N LEU A 227 5.65 -24.54 -31.19
CA LEU A 227 5.70 -25.79 -31.98
C LEU A 227 6.34 -26.95 -31.22
N TYR A 228 7.30 -26.66 -30.34
CA TYR A 228 7.92 -27.66 -29.48
C TYR A 228 6.94 -28.14 -28.38
N LEU A 229 6.24 -27.22 -27.73
CA LEU A 229 5.29 -27.52 -26.65
C LEU A 229 3.97 -28.08 -27.17
N PHE A 230 3.51 -27.57 -28.33
CA PHE A 230 2.20 -27.89 -28.92
C PHE A 230 2.36 -28.20 -30.43
N PRO A 231 2.78 -29.40 -30.82
CA PRO A 231 2.86 -29.80 -32.23
C PRO A 231 1.51 -29.61 -32.93
N MET A 232 1.52 -28.97 -34.10
CA MET A 232 0.30 -28.62 -34.83
C MET A 232 0.25 -29.39 -36.15
N HIS A 233 -0.88 -30.03 -36.44
CA HIS A 233 -1.05 -30.82 -37.63
C HIS A 233 -2.02 -30.17 -38.66
N ASP A 234 -2.78 -29.18 -38.25
CA ASP A 234 -3.76 -28.50 -39.10
C ASP A 234 -3.14 -27.25 -39.74
N ILE A 235 -3.09 -27.24 -41.09
CA ILE A 235 -2.56 -26.13 -41.88
C ILE A 235 -3.41 -24.85 -41.70
N GLU A 236 -4.72 -24.99 -41.55
CA GLU A 236 -5.60 -23.83 -41.38
C GLU A 236 -5.38 -23.16 -40.04
N PHE A 237 -5.14 -23.97 -39.01
CA PHE A 237 -4.76 -23.45 -37.68
C PHE A 237 -3.37 -22.79 -37.71
N LEU A 238 -2.40 -23.32 -38.45
CA LEU A 238 -1.08 -22.70 -38.64
C LEU A 238 -1.20 -21.36 -39.36
N LYS A 239 -2.05 -21.25 -40.39
CA LYS A 239 -2.35 -19.97 -41.07
C LYS A 239 -2.90 -18.97 -40.09
N LYS A 240 -3.93 -19.31 -39.31
CA LYS A 240 -4.52 -18.45 -38.27
C LYS A 240 -3.49 -18.07 -37.19
N SER A 241 -2.64 -19.00 -36.77
CA SER A 241 -1.58 -18.79 -35.78
C SER A 241 -0.52 -17.80 -36.28
N MET A 242 -0.15 -17.81 -37.57
CA MET A 242 0.77 -16.82 -38.15
C MET A 242 0.20 -15.41 -38.09
N TYR A 243 -1.07 -15.25 -38.48
CA TYR A 243 -1.74 -13.95 -38.37
C TYR A 243 -1.85 -13.49 -36.93
N PHE A 244 -2.19 -14.39 -36.02
CA PHE A 244 -2.19 -14.08 -34.60
C PHE A 244 -0.84 -13.55 -34.11
N ASN A 245 0.26 -14.23 -34.46
CA ASN A 245 1.60 -13.77 -34.09
C ASN A 245 1.97 -12.41 -34.67
N LEU A 246 1.71 -12.19 -35.94
CA LEU A 246 2.12 -10.96 -36.62
C LEU A 246 1.28 -9.74 -36.26
N PHE A 247 -0.01 -9.92 -36.06
CA PHE A 247 -0.93 -8.81 -35.86
C PHE A 247 -1.28 -8.61 -34.39
N TYR A 248 -1.71 -9.63 -33.68
CA TYR A 248 -2.20 -9.48 -32.32
C TYR A 248 -1.08 -9.29 -31.29
N THR A 249 0.10 -9.87 -31.52
CA THR A 249 1.25 -9.62 -30.65
C THR A 249 1.70 -8.16 -30.73
N ASN A 250 1.63 -7.55 -31.92
CA ASN A 250 1.94 -6.13 -32.11
C ASN A 250 0.93 -5.20 -31.39
N VAL A 251 -0.37 -5.54 -31.45
CA VAL A 251 -1.39 -4.85 -30.64
C VAL A 251 -1.01 -4.92 -29.18
N PHE A 252 -0.68 -6.11 -28.71
CA PHE A 252 -0.39 -6.36 -27.31
C PHE A 252 0.88 -5.62 -26.85
N VAL A 253 1.95 -5.64 -27.66
CA VAL A 253 3.17 -4.86 -27.40
C VAL A 253 2.85 -3.37 -27.32
N THR A 254 2.14 -2.82 -28.30
CA THR A 254 1.85 -1.38 -28.34
C THR A 254 0.92 -0.97 -27.18
N PHE A 255 -0.07 -1.80 -26.86
CA PHE A 255 -0.98 -1.58 -25.75
C PHE A 255 -0.23 -1.58 -24.39
N THR A 256 0.54 -2.62 -24.13
CA THR A 256 1.27 -2.77 -22.85
C THR A 256 2.37 -1.72 -22.71
N MET A 257 3.07 -1.41 -23.79
CA MET A 257 4.06 -0.34 -23.82
C MET A 257 3.45 1.04 -23.57
N THR A 258 2.28 1.33 -24.16
CA THR A 258 1.57 2.61 -23.89
C THR A 258 1.20 2.72 -22.41
N LEU A 259 0.72 1.63 -21.80
CA LEU A 259 0.45 1.61 -20.36
C LEU A 259 1.72 1.82 -19.55
N PHE A 260 2.80 1.12 -19.88
CA PHE A 260 4.09 1.29 -19.21
C PHE A 260 4.58 2.75 -19.29
N ILE A 261 4.58 3.37 -20.46
CA ILE A 261 5.00 4.77 -20.65
C ILE A 261 4.18 5.72 -19.76
N ARG A 262 2.86 5.53 -19.71
CA ARG A 262 1.96 6.37 -18.90
C ARG A 262 2.35 6.34 -17.43
N TYR A 263 2.66 5.17 -16.88
CA TYR A 263 3.03 5.01 -15.48
C TYR A 263 4.50 5.35 -15.23
N PHE A 264 5.41 5.00 -16.15
CA PHE A 264 6.84 5.27 -16.03
C PHE A 264 7.14 6.77 -16.03
N LEU A 265 6.57 7.52 -16.97
CA LEU A 265 6.73 8.97 -17.08
C LEU A 265 5.72 9.77 -16.25
N ASN A 266 4.80 9.10 -15.54
CA ASN A 266 3.72 9.73 -14.79
C ASN A 266 2.99 10.81 -15.64
N THR A 267 2.48 10.39 -16.80
CA THR A 267 1.88 11.32 -17.78
C THR A 267 0.61 11.99 -17.30
N LYS A 268 0.03 11.55 -16.18
CA LYS A 268 -1.08 12.25 -15.49
C LYS A 268 -0.74 13.72 -15.19
N LEU A 269 0.55 14.04 -15.04
CA LEU A 269 1.03 15.44 -14.91
C LEU A 269 0.92 16.24 -16.21
N TYR A 270 0.67 15.60 -17.34
CA TYR A 270 0.59 16.20 -18.68
C TYR A 270 -0.74 15.83 -19.36
N PRO A 271 -1.87 16.48 -19.02
CA PRO A 271 -3.21 16.02 -19.39
C PRO A 271 -3.42 15.76 -20.89
N LYS A 272 -2.85 16.61 -21.76
CA LYS A 272 -2.97 16.45 -23.23
C LYS A 272 -2.25 15.19 -23.72
N ILE A 273 -1.06 14.90 -23.18
CA ILE A 273 -0.30 13.69 -23.51
C ILE A 273 -0.98 12.45 -22.94
N ASP A 274 -1.46 12.52 -21.70
CA ASP A 274 -2.18 11.40 -21.09
C ASP A 274 -3.46 11.04 -21.85
N LEU A 275 -4.17 12.06 -22.35
CA LEU A 275 -5.34 11.86 -23.19
C LEU A 275 -4.96 11.19 -24.52
N SER A 276 -3.89 11.64 -25.19
CA SER A 276 -3.44 11.04 -26.45
C SER A 276 -3.01 9.59 -26.29
N LEU A 277 -2.34 9.25 -25.18
CA LEU A 277 -1.99 7.87 -24.87
C LEU A 277 -3.23 7.00 -24.56
N LYS A 278 -4.23 7.55 -23.88
CA LYS A 278 -5.53 6.86 -23.67
C LYS A 278 -6.25 6.60 -24.99
N LEU A 279 -6.21 7.58 -25.91
CA LEU A 279 -6.76 7.40 -27.24
C LEU A 279 -6.03 6.29 -28.00
N ILE A 280 -4.71 6.23 -27.94
CA ILE A 280 -3.92 5.15 -28.55
C ILE A 280 -4.33 3.78 -27.97
N ILE A 281 -4.46 3.67 -26.63
CA ILE A 281 -4.92 2.43 -25.97
C ILE A 281 -6.27 1.97 -26.50
N PHE A 282 -7.18 2.89 -26.80
CA PHE A 282 -8.51 2.56 -27.31
C PHE A 282 -8.51 2.33 -28.83
N ILE A 283 -7.83 3.17 -29.60
CA ILE A 283 -7.85 3.13 -31.07
C ILE A 283 -7.13 1.89 -31.62
N ILE A 284 -6.00 1.49 -31.00
CA ILE A 284 -5.21 0.36 -31.49
C ILE A 284 -6.03 -0.94 -31.57
N PRO A 285 -6.67 -1.43 -30.51
CA PRO A 285 -7.48 -2.64 -30.59
C PRO A 285 -8.61 -2.53 -31.61
N VAL A 286 -9.26 -1.37 -31.70
CA VAL A 286 -10.33 -1.11 -32.67
C VAL A 286 -9.80 -1.18 -34.10
N TYR A 287 -8.69 -0.51 -34.37
CA TYR A 287 -8.03 -0.52 -35.68
C TYR A 287 -7.68 -1.94 -36.16
N TYR A 288 -7.10 -2.75 -35.26
CA TYR A 288 -6.78 -4.14 -35.58
C TYR A 288 -8.03 -5.04 -35.67
N ALA A 289 -9.07 -4.76 -34.90
CA ALA A 289 -10.35 -5.44 -35.06
C ALA A 289 -10.96 -5.19 -36.45
N LEU A 290 -10.91 -3.94 -36.94
CA LEU A 290 -11.38 -3.57 -38.28
C LEU A 290 -10.56 -4.25 -39.40
N GLN A 291 -9.30 -4.58 -39.14
CA GLN A 291 -8.47 -5.34 -40.08
C GLN A 291 -8.98 -6.76 -40.30
N ILE A 292 -9.57 -7.40 -39.26
CA ILE A 292 -10.19 -8.74 -39.40
C ILE A 292 -11.28 -8.72 -40.49
N PHE A 293 -11.95 -7.59 -40.65
CA PHE A 293 -12.96 -7.37 -41.68
C PHE A 293 -12.39 -6.89 -43.03
N ASN A 294 -11.05 -6.90 -43.22
CA ASN A 294 -10.33 -6.43 -44.41
C ASN A 294 -10.61 -4.96 -44.79
N ILE A 295 -11.00 -4.11 -43.82
CA ILE A 295 -11.24 -2.69 -44.03
C ILE A 295 -9.92 -1.93 -44.26
N PHE A 296 -8.83 -2.40 -43.59
CA PHE A 296 -7.49 -1.83 -43.76
C PHE A 296 -6.56 -2.85 -44.40
N THR A 297 -5.64 -2.39 -45.24
CA THR A 297 -4.61 -3.22 -45.85
C THR A 297 -3.44 -3.42 -44.89
N VAL A 298 -2.70 -4.51 -45.08
CA VAL A 298 -1.47 -4.82 -44.30
C VAL A 298 -0.46 -3.66 -44.30
N PRO A 299 -0.20 -2.96 -45.45
CA PRO A 299 0.69 -1.81 -45.49
C PRO A 299 0.32 -0.68 -44.54
N GLN A 300 -0.96 -0.37 -44.40
CA GLN A 300 -1.44 0.71 -43.55
C GLN A 300 -1.20 0.37 -42.06
N VAL A 301 -1.36 -0.89 -41.70
CA VAL A 301 -1.07 -1.38 -40.33
C VAL A 301 0.41 -1.24 -40.00
N ILE A 302 1.27 -1.64 -40.92
CA ILE A 302 2.73 -1.57 -40.77
C ILE A 302 3.16 -0.11 -40.60
N LEU A 303 2.62 0.83 -41.42
CA LEU A 303 2.94 2.25 -41.30
C LEU A 303 2.63 2.83 -39.92
N PHE A 304 1.45 2.50 -39.37
CA PHE A 304 1.07 2.95 -38.03
C PHE A 304 2.03 2.42 -36.95
N GLN A 305 2.43 1.17 -37.09
CA GLN A 305 3.35 0.53 -36.17
C GLN A 305 4.75 1.16 -36.22
N PHE A 306 5.22 1.58 -37.39
CA PHE A 306 6.48 2.29 -37.54
C PHE A 306 6.47 3.69 -36.93
N LEU A 307 5.32 4.38 -36.91
CA LEU A 307 5.22 5.75 -36.39
C LEU A 307 5.13 5.81 -34.86
N THR A 308 4.56 4.80 -34.20
CA THR A 308 4.35 4.82 -32.75
C THR A 308 5.63 4.91 -31.92
N PRO A 309 6.76 4.25 -32.23
CA PRO A 309 8.00 4.39 -31.49
C PRO A 309 8.57 5.81 -31.50
N TYR A 310 8.47 6.51 -32.61
CA TYR A 310 8.91 7.92 -32.74
C TYR A 310 8.03 8.85 -31.90
N TYR A 311 6.72 8.57 -31.89
CA TYR A 311 5.79 9.33 -31.05
C TYR A 311 6.12 9.17 -29.55
N TYR A 312 6.40 7.96 -29.08
CA TYR A 312 6.80 7.72 -27.70
C TYR A 312 8.14 8.38 -27.35
N PHE A 313 9.08 8.40 -28.28
CA PHE A 313 10.33 9.14 -28.12
C PHE A 313 10.08 10.63 -27.94
N GLY A 314 9.20 11.21 -28.76
CA GLY A 314 8.75 12.60 -28.63
C GLY A 314 8.13 12.91 -27.26
N ILE A 315 7.35 12.00 -26.71
CA ILE A 315 6.83 12.13 -25.34
C ILE A 315 7.98 12.15 -24.31
N GLY A 316 8.97 11.30 -24.49
CA GLY A 316 10.17 11.29 -23.64
C GLY A 316 10.93 12.63 -23.67
N ILE A 317 11.11 13.22 -24.87
CA ILE A 317 11.73 14.56 -25.03
C ILE A 317 10.90 15.62 -24.31
N TYR A 318 9.57 15.61 -24.49
CA TYR A 318 8.69 16.55 -23.81
C TYR A 318 8.75 16.39 -22.28
N ALA A 319 8.77 15.16 -21.76
CA ALA A 319 8.91 14.89 -20.36
C ALA A 319 10.27 15.39 -19.82
N LEU A 320 11.34 15.25 -20.60
CA LEU A 320 12.67 15.79 -20.27
C LEU A 320 12.65 17.32 -20.18
N TYR A 321 12.01 17.97 -21.15
CA TYR A 321 11.81 19.44 -21.13
C TYR A 321 11.06 19.90 -19.87
N LYS A 322 10.08 19.12 -19.42
CA LYS A 322 9.34 19.35 -18.16
C LYS A 322 10.10 18.92 -16.92
N LYS A 323 11.40 18.60 -17.01
CA LYS A 323 12.29 18.18 -15.93
C LYS A 323 11.81 16.93 -15.18
N ASN A 324 11.13 16.02 -15.86
CA ASN A 324 10.75 14.73 -15.28
C ASN A 324 12.02 13.90 -15.01
N PRO A 325 12.27 13.45 -13.77
CA PRO A 325 13.50 12.74 -13.42
C PRO A 325 13.65 11.39 -14.13
N GLN A 326 12.53 10.75 -14.54
CA GLN A 326 12.54 9.46 -15.23
C GLN A 326 12.81 9.60 -16.73
N ALA A 327 12.65 10.79 -17.31
CA ALA A 327 12.71 11.00 -18.75
C ALA A 327 14.10 10.69 -19.35
N LYS A 328 15.18 10.92 -18.59
CA LYS A 328 16.55 10.60 -19.05
C LYS A 328 16.75 9.10 -19.28
N PHE A 329 16.30 8.29 -18.32
CA PHE A 329 16.38 6.83 -18.40
C PHE A 329 15.46 6.30 -19.51
N PHE A 330 14.26 6.87 -19.62
CA PHE A 330 13.33 6.51 -20.69
C PHE A 330 13.95 6.75 -22.08
N LEU A 331 14.47 7.94 -22.33
CA LEU A 331 15.07 8.29 -23.61
C LEU A 331 16.28 7.42 -23.93
N LEU A 332 17.12 7.13 -22.94
CA LEU A 332 18.28 6.24 -23.12
C LEU A 332 17.84 4.82 -23.53
N GLY A 333 16.91 4.22 -22.78
CA GLY A 333 16.38 2.89 -23.12
C GLY A 333 15.68 2.90 -24.48
N TRP A 334 14.80 3.88 -24.70
CA TRP A 334 14.02 3.98 -25.92
C TRP A 334 14.86 4.28 -27.18
N SER A 335 16.07 4.87 -27.02
CA SER A 335 17.02 5.03 -28.13
C SER A 335 17.46 3.69 -28.69
N PHE A 336 17.68 2.68 -27.83
CA PHE A 336 18.05 1.33 -28.27
C PHE A 336 16.89 0.67 -29.03
N ALA A 337 15.65 0.84 -28.57
CA ALA A 337 14.48 0.37 -29.30
C ALA A 337 14.38 1.02 -30.69
N LEU A 338 14.55 2.35 -30.79
CA LEU A 338 14.55 3.04 -32.09
C LEU A 338 15.66 2.55 -33.02
N LEU A 339 16.86 2.34 -32.48
CA LEU A 339 17.97 1.77 -33.26
C LEU A 339 17.68 0.34 -33.70
N ALA A 340 17.01 -0.47 -32.87
CA ALA A 340 16.58 -1.81 -33.23
C ALA A 340 15.60 -1.78 -34.41
N TRP A 341 14.58 -0.92 -34.34
CA TRP A 341 13.61 -0.74 -35.44
C TRP A 341 14.26 -0.20 -36.70
N LEU A 342 15.19 0.74 -36.57
CA LEU A 342 15.95 1.28 -37.70
C LEU A 342 16.85 0.20 -38.33
N SER A 343 17.49 -0.64 -37.52
CA SER A 343 18.31 -1.74 -38.03
C SER A 343 17.46 -2.76 -38.82
N LEU A 344 16.25 -3.06 -38.30
CA LEU A 344 15.31 -3.94 -38.99
C LEU A 344 14.85 -3.32 -40.33
N PHE A 345 14.59 -2.01 -40.34
CA PHE A 345 14.22 -1.28 -41.56
C PHE A 345 15.34 -1.31 -42.60
N PHE A 346 16.60 -1.05 -42.21
CA PHE A 346 17.73 -1.12 -43.14
C PHE A 346 18.03 -2.55 -43.60
N LYS A 347 17.84 -3.57 -42.73
CA LYS A 347 17.92 -4.97 -43.13
C LYS A 347 16.85 -5.30 -44.16
N PHE A 348 15.63 -4.80 -43.96
CA PHE A 348 14.51 -4.98 -44.89
C PHE A 348 14.75 -4.32 -46.26
N LEU A 349 15.46 -3.19 -46.30
CA LEU A 349 15.88 -2.51 -47.54
C LEU A 349 17.12 -3.17 -48.19
N GLY A 350 17.71 -4.21 -47.58
CA GLY A 350 18.93 -4.83 -48.07
C GLY A 350 20.19 -3.96 -47.97
N LEU A 351 20.14 -2.87 -47.18
CA LEU A 351 21.24 -1.92 -47.03
C LEU A 351 22.26 -2.33 -45.97
N LEU A 352 21.91 -3.22 -45.05
CA LEU A 352 22.86 -3.74 -44.04
C LEU A 352 23.58 -4.98 -44.60
N PRO A 353 24.91 -5.01 -44.51
CA PRO A 353 25.68 -6.20 -44.89
C PRO A 353 25.36 -7.39 -43.98
N GLU A 354 25.33 -8.59 -44.58
CA GLU A 354 25.03 -9.83 -43.87
C GLU A 354 26.19 -10.38 -43.00
N GLN A 355 26.86 -9.50 -42.27
CA GLN A 355 27.86 -9.92 -41.29
C GLN A 355 27.14 -10.33 -40.00
N TYR A 356 27.69 -11.30 -39.28
CA TYR A 356 27.12 -11.82 -38.02
C TYR A 356 26.72 -10.75 -37.03
N VAL A 357 27.49 -9.64 -36.96
CA VAL A 357 27.22 -8.50 -36.07
C VAL A 357 25.86 -7.87 -36.38
N PHE A 358 25.45 -7.81 -37.65
CA PHE A 358 24.19 -7.16 -38.04
C PHE A 358 23.00 -8.13 -38.06
N THR A 359 23.25 -9.43 -38.07
CA THR A 359 22.18 -10.47 -38.10
C THR A 359 21.36 -10.45 -36.82
N TYR A 360 21.99 -10.17 -35.68
CA TYR A 360 21.35 -10.19 -34.34
C TYR A 360 21.25 -8.80 -33.72
N THR A 361 21.36 -7.75 -34.52
CA THR A 361 21.36 -6.36 -34.01
C THR A 361 20.03 -6.02 -33.35
N PHE A 362 18.91 -6.52 -33.91
CA PHE A 362 17.59 -6.26 -33.37
C PHE A 362 17.45 -6.85 -31.93
N GLU A 363 17.77 -8.12 -31.74
CA GLU A 363 17.66 -8.80 -30.47
C GLU A 363 18.61 -8.21 -29.40
N THR A 364 19.85 -7.86 -29.82
CA THR A 364 20.82 -7.24 -28.89
C THR A 364 20.41 -5.85 -28.44
N LEU A 365 19.85 -5.04 -29.34
CA LEU A 365 19.39 -3.69 -29.02
C LEU A 365 18.13 -3.72 -28.14
N ILE A 366 17.18 -4.61 -28.43
CA ILE A 366 16.00 -4.81 -27.58
C ILE A 366 16.42 -5.33 -26.19
N MET A 367 17.39 -6.24 -26.11
CA MET A 367 17.91 -6.70 -24.81
C MET A 367 18.55 -5.53 -24.03
N ALA A 368 19.31 -4.67 -24.71
CA ALA A 368 19.89 -3.48 -24.06
C ALA A 368 18.80 -2.53 -23.55
N GLU A 369 17.75 -2.27 -24.32
CA GLU A 369 16.58 -1.49 -23.89
C GLU A 369 15.96 -2.09 -22.62
N VAL A 370 15.64 -3.37 -22.65
CA VAL A 370 14.98 -4.08 -21.55
C VAL A 370 15.84 -4.06 -20.29
N ILE A 371 17.15 -4.27 -20.40
CA ILE A 371 18.08 -4.19 -19.26
C ILE A 371 18.12 -2.76 -18.69
N LEU A 372 18.17 -1.74 -19.54
CA LEU A 372 18.17 -0.35 -19.10
C LEU A 372 16.88 0.03 -18.36
N PHE A 373 15.73 -0.41 -18.84
CA PHE A 373 14.48 -0.20 -18.11
C PHE A 373 14.46 -0.94 -16.78
N ALA A 374 14.96 -2.17 -16.72
CA ALA A 374 15.09 -2.90 -15.46
C ALA A 374 16.00 -2.16 -14.44
N ILE A 375 17.16 -1.67 -14.91
CA ILE A 375 18.08 -0.84 -14.09
C ILE A 375 17.38 0.45 -13.64
N SER A 376 16.65 1.12 -14.54
CA SER A 376 15.92 2.35 -14.22
C SER A 376 14.84 2.12 -13.16
N LEU A 377 14.12 1.01 -13.25
CA LEU A 377 13.12 0.62 -12.25
C LEU A 377 13.76 0.30 -10.91
N ALA A 378 14.91 -0.39 -10.90
CA ALA A 378 15.67 -0.63 -9.68
C ALA A 378 16.18 0.67 -9.03
N TYR A 379 16.67 1.61 -9.83
CA TYR A 379 17.06 2.95 -9.36
C TYR A 379 15.88 3.73 -8.76
N ARG A 380 14.68 3.59 -9.38
CA ARG A 380 13.46 4.19 -8.85
C ARG A 380 13.13 3.65 -7.45
N ILE A 381 13.23 2.33 -7.23
CA ILE A 381 13.03 1.74 -5.88
C ILE A 381 13.95 2.40 -4.87
N LYS A 382 15.25 2.43 -5.16
CA LYS A 382 16.26 3.04 -4.28
C LYS A 382 15.94 4.51 -3.96
N THR A 383 15.48 5.26 -4.96
CA THR A 383 15.12 6.68 -4.79
C THR A 383 13.86 6.85 -3.93
N LEU A 384 12.84 5.99 -4.11
CA LEU A 384 11.62 6.00 -3.31
C LEU A 384 11.91 5.59 -1.86
N GLU A 385 12.74 4.58 -1.66
CA GLU A 385 13.18 4.13 -0.34
C GLU A 385 13.93 5.25 0.41
N LYS A 386 14.87 5.92 -0.27
CA LYS A 386 15.56 7.09 0.30
C LYS A 386 14.58 8.18 0.72
N LYS A 387 13.64 8.56 -0.16
CA LYS A 387 12.62 9.58 0.17
C LYS A 387 11.75 9.17 1.35
N LYS A 388 11.35 7.89 1.40
CA LYS A 388 10.59 7.34 2.55
C LYS A 388 11.37 7.47 3.84
N ASN A 389 12.66 7.08 3.83
CA ASN A 389 13.53 7.16 5.00
C ASN A 389 13.75 8.61 5.47
N ASP A 390 13.96 9.55 4.53
CA ASP A 390 14.12 10.98 4.84
C ASP A 390 12.82 11.56 5.43
N LEU A 391 11.65 11.19 4.90
CA LEU A 391 10.36 11.59 5.44
C LEU A 391 10.13 10.99 6.84
N THR A 392 10.45 9.72 7.03
CA THR A 392 10.31 9.06 8.35
C THR A 392 11.20 9.76 9.39
N LYS A 393 12.46 10.11 9.04
CA LYS A 393 13.34 10.87 9.92
C LYS A 393 12.76 12.23 10.29
N SER A 394 12.22 12.97 9.32
CA SER A 394 11.61 14.27 9.58
C SER A 394 10.38 14.18 10.49
N LEU A 395 9.55 13.16 10.31
CA LEU A 395 8.40 12.90 11.18
C LEU A 395 8.82 12.54 12.61
N LEU A 396 9.86 11.72 12.77
CA LEU A 396 10.39 11.39 14.10
C LEU A 396 10.93 12.63 14.83
N ILE A 397 11.65 13.50 14.13
CA ILE A 397 12.14 14.77 14.70
C ILE A 397 10.97 15.67 15.12
N GLN A 398 9.94 15.76 14.26
CA GLN A 398 8.74 16.54 14.58
C GLN A 398 8.00 15.98 15.80
N GLN A 399 7.84 14.66 15.89
CA GLN A 399 7.22 13.99 17.03
C GLN A 399 8.01 14.23 18.32
N GLN A 400 9.34 14.14 18.27
CA GLN A 400 10.20 14.40 19.42
C GLN A 400 10.08 15.85 19.91
N ASN A 401 10.08 16.81 18.97
CA ASN A 401 9.92 18.22 19.31
C ASN A 401 8.55 18.51 19.96
N GLU A 402 7.48 17.91 19.45
CA GLU A 402 6.15 18.06 20.04
C GLU A 402 6.06 17.39 21.42
N SER A 403 6.67 16.23 21.59
CA SER A 403 6.76 15.56 22.90
C SER A 403 7.47 16.46 23.95
N ASN A 404 8.62 17.01 23.58
CA ASN A 404 9.37 17.92 24.46
C ASN A 404 8.57 19.20 24.80
N ARG A 405 7.83 19.74 23.82
CA ARG A 405 6.95 20.89 24.02
C ARG A 405 5.82 20.58 24.99
N LEU A 406 5.16 19.41 24.81
CA LEU A 406 4.10 18.98 25.72
C LEU A 406 4.62 18.77 27.14
N GLU A 407 5.80 18.18 27.31
CA GLU A 407 6.45 18.00 28.61
C GLU A 407 6.71 19.35 29.31
N GLN A 408 7.21 20.35 28.55
CA GLN A 408 7.38 21.70 29.09
C GLN A 408 6.06 22.33 29.56
N ILE A 409 4.99 22.20 28.75
CA ILE A 409 3.66 22.72 29.09
C ILE A 409 3.12 22.02 30.36
N VAL A 410 3.25 20.69 30.44
CA VAL A 410 2.85 19.91 31.62
C VAL A 410 3.60 20.37 32.86
N ASN A 411 4.91 20.54 32.77
CA ASN A 411 5.73 21.03 33.90
C ASN A 411 5.32 22.42 34.34
N ILE A 412 5.09 23.38 33.43
CA ILE A 412 4.64 24.72 33.76
C ILE A 412 3.26 24.67 34.45
N ARG A 413 2.30 23.94 33.87
CA ARG A 413 0.97 23.83 34.42
C ARG A 413 0.95 23.17 35.80
N THR A 414 1.81 22.13 35.98
CA THR A 414 1.96 21.49 37.30
C THR A 414 2.51 22.46 38.34
N GLN A 415 3.47 23.31 37.99
CA GLN A 415 3.98 24.36 38.90
C GLN A 415 2.93 25.42 39.24
N GLU A 416 2.18 25.90 38.23
CA GLU A 416 1.08 26.85 38.43
C GLU A 416 0.04 26.27 39.39
N LEU A 417 -0.42 25.03 39.13
CA LEU A 417 -1.42 24.36 39.97
C LEU A 417 -0.93 24.16 41.41
N ASN A 418 0.33 23.75 41.59
CA ASN A 418 0.91 23.62 42.94
C ASN A 418 0.99 24.96 43.67
N ASN A 419 1.26 26.07 42.95
CA ASN A 419 1.26 27.40 43.56
C ASN A 419 -0.16 27.85 43.94
N GLU A 420 -1.16 27.60 43.10
CA GLU A 420 -2.57 27.87 43.43
C GLU A 420 -3.04 27.07 44.64
N LEU A 421 -2.67 25.75 44.71
CA LEU A 421 -2.99 24.93 45.87
C LEU A 421 -2.39 25.51 47.16
N LYS A 422 -1.11 25.92 47.15
CA LYS A 422 -0.48 26.53 48.32
C LYS A 422 -1.16 27.84 48.72
N GLN A 423 -1.57 28.68 47.76
CA GLN A 423 -2.30 29.93 48.05
C GLN A 423 -3.65 29.62 48.68
N ASN A 424 -4.39 28.63 48.15
CA ASN A 424 -5.67 28.22 48.71
C ASN A 424 -5.53 27.68 50.13
N GLU A 425 -4.50 26.88 50.42
CA GLU A 425 -4.21 26.41 51.77
C GLU A 425 -3.91 27.56 52.74
N LEU A 426 -3.14 28.55 52.30
CA LEU A 426 -2.86 29.76 53.12
C LEU A 426 -4.11 30.57 53.40
N LEU A 427 -4.97 30.76 52.40
CA LEU A 427 -6.25 31.49 52.55
C LEU A 427 -7.18 30.76 53.52
N LEU A 428 -7.30 29.44 53.41
CA LEU A 428 -8.08 28.63 54.35
C LEU A 428 -7.55 28.78 55.78
N LYS A 429 -6.23 28.72 55.94
CA LYS A 429 -5.59 28.92 57.25
C LYS A 429 -5.92 30.30 57.86
N GLU A 430 -5.85 31.36 57.10
CA GLU A 430 -6.17 32.72 57.52
C GLU A 430 -7.67 32.86 57.91
N LEU A 431 -8.56 32.25 57.08
CA LEU A 431 -9.99 32.22 57.40
C LEU A 431 -10.26 31.59 58.75
N HIS A 432 -9.65 30.42 59.01
CA HIS A 432 -9.80 29.75 60.34
C HIS A 432 -9.27 30.58 61.51
N HIS A 433 -8.14 31.24 61.33
CA HIS A 433 -7.61 32.16 62.35
C HIS A 433 -8.56 33.33 62.64
N ARG A 434 -9.18 33.89 61.60
CA ARG A 434 -10.14 34.95 61.75
C ARG A 434 -11.44 34.52 62.43
N VAL A 435 -11.96 33.36 62.08
CA VAL A 435 -13.15 32.80 62.74
C VAL A 435 -12.87 32.58 64.22
N LYS A 436 -11.71 31.95 64.60
CA LYS A 436 -11.30 31.77 66.00
C LYS A 436 -11.24 33.13 66.75
N ASN A 437 -10.57 34.12 66.16
CA ASN A 437 -10.43 35.47 66.77
C ASN A 437 -11.78 36.15 66.97
N ASN A 438 -12.68 36.01 65.98
CA ASN A 438 -14.04 36.60 66.09
C ASN A 438 -14.84 35.87 67.19
N MET A 439 -14.75 34.56 67.32
CA MET A 439 -15.42 33.86 68.41
C MET A 439 -14.86 34.24 69.78
N GLN A 440 -13.54 34.38 69.91
CA GLN A 440 -12.91 34.84 71.16
C GLN A 440 -13.33 36.26 71.51
N PHE A 441 -13.40 37.15 70.48
CA PHE A 441 -13.87 38.50 70.69
C PHE A 441 -15.33 38.56 71.17
N ILE A 442 -16.21 37.75 70.54
CA ILE A 442 -17.62 37.71 70.97
C ILE A 442 -17.73 37.13 72.39
N THR A 443 -16.98 36.09 72.74
CA THR A 443 -16.94 35.54 74.13
C THR A 443 -16.48 36.57 75.13
N SER A 444 -15.45 37.36 74.83
CA SER A 444 -14.97 38.47 75.70
C SER A 444 -15.98 39.59 75.89
N LEU A 445 -16.75 39.94 74.84
CA LEU A 445 -17.83 40.89 74.93
C LEU A 445 -18.97 40.44 75.85
N TYR A 446 -19.30 39.12 75.74
CA TYR A 446 -20.31 38.55 76.65
C TYR A 446 -19.81 38.50 78.10
N ALA A 447 -18.54 38.13 78.34
CA ALA A 447 -17.92 38.15 79.69
C ALA A 447 -17.90 39.54 80.32
N LEU A 448 -17.63 40.60 79.51
CA LEU A 448 -17.70 41.99 80.00
C LEU A 448 -19.14 42.39 80.39
N LYS A 449 -20.15 41.98 79.56
CA LYS A 449 -21.55 42.30 79.89
C LYS A 449 -22.07 41.49 81.09
N LEU A 450 -21.52 40.30 81.37
CA LEU A 450 -21.81 39.53 82.57
C LEU A 450 -21.41 40.30 83.86
N ASN A 451 -20.25 40.94 83.83
CA ASN A 451 -19.75 41.73 84.99
C ASN A 451 -20.50 43.00 85.25
N ASP A 452 -21.18 43.57 84.25
CA ASP A 452 -21.91 44.87 84.33
C ASP A 452 -23.38 44.71 84.79
N ASN A 453 -23.94 43.50 84.81
CA ASN A 453 -25.36 43.24 85.10
C ASN A 453 -25.57 42.59 86.47
N ASN A 454 -26.26 43.24 87.41
CA ASN A 454 -26.59 42.70 88.72
C ASN A 454 -27.89 41.85 88.78
N ASP A 455 -28.54 41.63 87.62
CA ASP A 455 -29.76 40.82 87.52
C ASP A 455 -29.38 39.34 87.27
N LYS A 456 -29.61 38.49 88.24
CA LYS A 456 -29.30 37.09 88.23
C LYS A 456 -29.86 36.34 86.99
N HIS A 457 -31.05 36.78 86.54
CA HIS A 457 -31.71 36.11 85.39
C HIS A 457 -31.04 36.50 84.05
N ILE A 458 -30.55 37.70 83.92
CA ILE A 458 -29.79 38.15 82.75
C ILE A 458 -28.39 37.50 82.76
N GLN A 459 -27.75 37.36 83.92
CA GLN A 459 -26.46 36.69 84.04
C GLN A 459 -26.56 35.23 83.62
N GLU A 460 -27.58 34.51 84.04
CA GLU A 460 -27.78 33.11 83.62
C GLU A 460 -27.92 32.97 82.10
N LYS A 461 -28.69 33.81 81.45
CA LYS A 461 -28.85 33.78 79.99
C LYS A 461 -27.56 34.15 79.25
N LEU A 462 -26.78 35.08 79.77
CA LEU A 462 -25.50 35.43 79.16
C LEU A 462 -24.44 34.33 79.34
N TYR A 463 -24.40 33.66 80.46
CA TYR A 463 -23.55 32.45 80.63
C TYR A 463 -23.94 31.32 79.71
N ASP A 464 -25.22 31.21 79.41
CA ASP A 464 -25.68 30.15 78.46
C ASP A 464 -25.24 30.43 77.03
N VAL A 465 -25.31 31.70 76.59
CA VAL A 465 -24.80 32.09 75.25
C VAL A 465 -23.28 31.95 75.16
N GLU A 466 -22.54 32.31 76.23
CA GLU A 466 -21.09 32.16 76.29
C GLU A 466 -20.67 30.70 76.12
N ARG A 467 -21.33 29.76 76.78
CA ARG A 467 -21.07 28.34 76.65
C ARG A 467 -21.34 27.80 75.26
N LYS A 468 -22.42 28.31 74.59
CA LYS A 468 -22.75 27.91 73.21
C LYS A 468 -21.68 28.39 72.22
N ILE A 469 -21.21 29.63 72.37
CA ILE A 469 -20.14 30.16 71.55
C ILE A 469 -18.83 29.43 71.78
N HIS A 470 -18.56 29.05 73.03
CA HIS A 470 -17.38 28.29 73.41
C HIS A 470 -17.40 26.85 72.77
N ALA A 471 -18.55 26.18 72.84
CA ALA A 471 -18.74 24.89 72.16
C ALA A 471 -18.50 25.00 70.64
N MET A 472 -19.00 26.05 69.99
CA MET A 472 -18.80 26.34 68.59
C MET A 472 -17.32 26.60 68.26
N SER A 473 -16.58 27.29 69.16
CA SER A 473 -15.14 27.54 69.02
C SER A 473 -14.32 26.29 69.06
N ILE A 474 -14.68 25.31 69.92
CA ILE A 474 -14.01 24.02 70.03
C ILE A 474 -14.13 23.21 68.72
N VAL A 475 -15.34 23.16 68.16
CA VAL A 475 -15.56 22.52 66.85
C VAL A 475 -14.65 23.11 65.80
N HIS A 476 -14.65 24.44 65.67
CA HIS A 476 -13.80 25.13 64.70
C HIS A 476 -12.30 24.86 64.91
N GLN A 477 -11.85 24.69 66.15
CA GLN A 477 -10.46 24.44 66.48
C GLN A 477 -10.07 22.97 66.21
N MET A 478 -11.00 22.01 66.37
CA MET A 478 -10.78 20.63 66.05
C MET A 478 -10.71 20.37 64.54
N LEU A 479 -11.56 21.02 63.76
CA LEU A 479 -11.56 20.98 62.31
C LEU A 479 -10.22 21.41 61.70
N TYR A 480 -9.57 22.39 62.30
CA TYR A 480 -8.27 22.86 61.80
C TYR A 480 -7.11 21.90 62.08
N ASN A 481 -7.16 21.15 63.18
CA ASN A 481 -6.06 20.28 63.60
C ASN A 481 -6.05 18.90 62.89
N GLN A 482 -7.11 18.56 62.19
CA GLN A 482 -7.18 17.31 61.42
C GLN A 482 -6.88 17.55 59.95
N LYS A 483 -5.93 16.78 59.39
CA LYS A 483 -5.55 16.83 57.97
C LYS A 483 -6.66 16.41 57.00
N ASN A 484 -7.74 15.77 57.51
CA ASN A 484 -8.91 15.37 56.75
C ASN A 484 -10.15 16.10 57.27
N LEU A 485 -10.58 17.11 56.51
CA LEU A 485 -11.78 17.92 56.78
C LEU A 485 -13.12 17.19 56.59
N VAL A 486 -13.10 15.91 56.21
CA VAL A 486 -14.32 15.20 55.76
C VAL A 486 -14.92 14.30 56.85
N ASN A 487 -14.14 13.78 57.82
CA ASN A 487 -14.62 12.83 58.83
C ASN A 487 -14.05 13.17 60.19
N ILE A 488 -14.91 13.66 61.09
CA ILE A 488 -14.58 13.99 62.49
C ILE A 488 -14.85 12.76 63.35
N ASP A 489 -13.87 12.32 64.18
CA ASP A 489 -14.07 11.30 65.20
C ASP A 489 -15.04 11.87 66.25
N ALA A 490 -16.28 11.37 66.24
CA ALA A 490 -17.34 11.86 67.10
C ALA A 490 -17.03 11.57 68.59
N LYS A 491 -16.28 10.50 68.91
CA LYS A 491 -15.90 10.15 70.28
C LYS A 491 -14.95 11.18 70.85
N GLU A 492 -13.83 11.45 70.17
CA GLU A 492 -12.86 12.47 70.59
C GLU A 492 -13.52 13.85 70.73
N TYR A 493 -14.43 14.15 69.81
CA TYR A 493 -15.16 15.40 69.83
C TYR A 493 -16.07 15.53 71.03
N PHE A 494 -16.93 14.56 71.31
CA PHE A 494 -17.86 14.64 72.45
C PHE A 494 -17.13 14.54 73.80
N GLU A 495 -16.02 13.79 73.89
CA GLU A 495 -15.18 13.79 75.09
C GLU A 495 -14.71 15.20 75.46
N LYS A 496 -14.28 15.99 74.44
CA LYS A 496 -13.85 17.39 74.68
C LYS A 496 -15.02 18.30 75.05
N VAL A 497 -16.19 18.15 74.43
CA VAL A 497 -17.39 18.89 74.82
C VAL A 497 -17.79 18.60 76.23
N LEU A 498 -17.79 17.33 76.62
CA LEU A 498 -18.14 16.90 77.98
C LEU A 498 -17.11 17.33 79.03
N GLN A 499 -15.83 17.29 78.69
CA GLN A 499 -14.78 17.78 79.60
C GLN A 499 -14.99 19.26 79.94
N ASN A 500 -15.34 20.10 78.94
CA ASN A 500 -15.66 21.48 79.19
C ASN A 500 -16.91 21.71 80.07
N ILE A 501 -17.91 20.83 79.95
CA ILE A 501 -19.09 20.88 80.84
C ILE A 501 -18.68 20.50 82.26
N LYS A 502 -17.87 19.44 82.40
CA LYS A 502 -17.33 19.00 83.71
C LYS A 502 -16.60 20.13 84.42
N ASP A 503 -15.70 20.79 83.70
CA ASP A 503 -14.87 21.87 84.23
C ASP A 503 -15.73 23.11 84.62
N SER A 504 -16.81 23.39 83.85
CA SER A 504 -17.69 24.53 84.05
C SER A 504 -18.65 24.39 85.23
N PHE A 505 -18.99 23.14 85.62
CA PHE A 505 -19.96 22.91 86.71
C PHE A 505 -19.34 22.22 87.92
N GLU A 506 -18.02 22.04 87.98
CA GLU A 506 -17.29 21.33 89.11
C GLU A 506 -17.96 20.03 89.49
N LEU A 507 -18.26 19.20 88.51
CA LEU A 507 -19.06 17.98 88.72
C LEU A 507 -18.23 16.86 89.30
N GLU A 508 -18.45 16.49 90.63
CA GLU A 508 -17.80 15.39 91.31
C GLU A 508 -18.67 14.11 91.35
N ASN A 509 -19.99 14.22 91.23
CA ASN A 509 -20.94 13.12 91.45
C ASN A 509 -21.74 12.68 90.23
N ILE A 510 -21.42 13.20 88.99
CA ILE A 510 -22.09 12.78 87.77
C ILE A 510 -21.13 11.98 86.86
N THR A 511 -21.57 10.80 86.42
CA THR A 511 -20.81 9.91 85.55
C THR A 511 -21.33 10.02 84.12
N PHE A 512 -20.42 10.20 83.15
CA PHE A 512 -20.74 10.20 81.72
C PHE A 512 -20.36 8.83 81.10
N GLU A 513 -21.30 8.17 80.46
CA GLU A 513 -21.10 6.94 79.68
C GLU A 513 -21.20 7.30 78.19
N LEU A 514 -20.17 6.96 77.40
CA LEU A 514 -20.09 7.21 75.97
C LEU A 514 -20.07 5.90 75.21
N ASP A 515 -21.02 5.71 74.34
CA ASP A 515 -21.08 4.60 73.35
C ASP A 515 -21.14 5.19 71.92
N ILE A 516 -19.96 5.51 71.41
CA ILE A 516 -19.82 6.27 70.14
C ILE A 516 -18.95 5.48 69.18
N ASN A 517 -19.56 5.05 68.06
CA ASN A 517 -18.92 4.24 67.02
C ASN A 517 -19.17 4.82 65.61
N SER A 518 -19.21 6.17 65.50
CA SER A 518 -19.51 6.84 64.24
C SER A 518 -18.63 8.07 63.99
N PHE A 519 -18.43 8.39 62.71
CA PHE A 519 -17.81 9.64 62.27
C PHE A 519 -18.91 10.60 61.83
N LEU A 520 -18.66 11.89 62.02
CA LEU A 520 -19.56 12.97 61.64
C LEU A 520 -18.86 13.86 60.58
N ASP A 521 -19.62 14.38 59.64
CA ASP A 521 -19.08 15.47 58.82
C ASP A 521 -18.99 16.77 59.69
N THR A 522 -18.41 17.81 59.10
CA THR A 522 -18.19 19.09 59.80
C THR A 522 -19.50 19.73 60.27
N GLU A 523 -20.54 19.73 59.44
CA GLU A 523 -21.83 20.33 59.78
C GLU A 523 -22.56 19.50 60.84
N GLU A 524 -22.60 18.17 60.64
CA GLU A 524 -23.18 17.22 61.58
C GLU A 524 -22.53 17.31 62.96
N ALA A 525 -21.18 17.44 63.01
CA ALA A 525 -20.46 17.57 64.27
C ALA A 525 -20.81 18.87 65.02
N ILE A 526 -20.93 19.99 64.28
CA ILE A 526 -21.34 21.29 64.89
C ILE A 526 -22.73 21.14 65.53
N TYR A 527 -23.69 20.64 64.76
CA TYR A 527 -25.08 20.57 65.21
C TYR A 527 -25.26 19.54 66.33
N CYS A 528 -24.69 18.35 66.20
CA CYS A 528 -24.70 17.32 67.24
C CYS A 528 -24.01 17.81 68.52
N GLY A 529 -22.87 18.49 68.37
CA GLY A 529 -22.15 19.04 69.55
C GLY A 529 -22.95 20.12 70.31
N LEU A 530 -23.66 20.98 69.60
CA LEU A 530 -24.55 21.95 70.24
C LEU A 530 -25.74 21.25 70.93
N ILE A 531 -26.34 20.26 70.29
CA ILE A 531 -27.45 19.47 70.85
C ILE A 531 -26.98 18.75 72.13
N VAL A 532 -25.85 18.02 72.06
CA VAL A 532 -25.28 17.33 73.20
C VAL A 532 -24.94 18.29 74.32
N ASN A 533 -24.31 19.42 74.04
CA ASN A 533 -23.97 20.41 75.04
C ASN A 533 -25.22 20.94 75.77
N GLU A 534 -26.30 21.21 75.02
CA GLU A 534 -27.54 21.71 75.63
C GLU A 534 -28.25 20.62 76.45
N LEU A 535 -28.35 19.38 75.92
CA LEU A 535 -29.02 18.30 76.60
C LEU A 535 -28.30 17.90 77.90
N VAL A 536 -26.96 17.77 77.81
CA VAL A 536 -26.14 17.44 79.01
C VAL A 536 -26.20 18.58 80.04
N THR A 537 -26.13 19.83 79.58
CA THR A 537 -26.25 20.97 80.51
C THR A 537 -27.61 21.02 81.18
N ASN A 538 -28.69 20.71 80.46
CA ASN A 538 -30.03 20.61 81.05
C ASN A 538 -30.14 19.47 82.06
N ALA A 539 -29.57 18.31 81.77
CA ALA A 539 -29.54 17.19 82.71
C ALA A 539 -28.76 17.55 83.98
N VAL A 540 -27.60 18.15 83.86
CA VAL A 540 -26.78 18.60 85.00
C VAL A 540 -27.53 19.60 85.87
N LYS A 541 -28.26 20.52 85.31
CA LYS A 541 -28.96 21.59 86.02
C LYS A 541 -30.28 21.13 86.67
N HIS A 542 -30.98 20.21 86.05
CA HIS A 542 -32.38 20.00 86.38
C HIS A 542 -32.72 18.50 86.69
N ALA A 543 -31.91 17.54 86.32
CA ALA A 543 -32.26 16.13 86.46
C ALA A 543 -31.82 15.50 87.76
N PHE A 544 -30.78 16.03 88.44
CA PHE A 544 -30.15 15.41 89.55
C PHE A 544 -30.26 16.20 90.90
N ASP A 545 -30.57 15.51 91.97
CA ASP A 545 -30.43 15.99 93.33
C ASP A 545 -28.99 15.79 93.83
N SER A 546 -28.65 16.15 95.04
CA SER A 546 -27.32 16.06 95.68
C SER A 546 -26.72 14.67 95.70
N LYS A 547 -27.41 13.61 95.20
CA LYS A 547 -26.94 12.22 95.13
C LYS A 547 -26.18 11.87 93.86
N GLY A 548 -26.08 12.77 92.86
CA GLY A 548 -25.46 12.51 91.57
C GLY A 548 -26.28 11.60 90.65
N GLY A 549 -25.73 11.26 89.46
CA GLY A 549 -26.41 10.46 88.46
C GLY A 549 -25.55 10.03 87.28
N ILE A 550 -26.16 9.41 86.30
CA ILE A 550 -25.51 8.91 85.09
C ILE A 550 -26.15 9.59 83.86
N ILE A 551 -25.35 10.17 82.98
CA ILE A 551 -25.74 10.64 81.66
C ILE A 551 -25.08 9.76 80.62
N LYS A 552 -25.90 9.13 79.80
CA LYS A 552 -25.43 8.27 78.71
C LYS A 552 -25.62 8.94 77.37
N ILE A 553 -24.57 8.90 76.55
CA ILE A 553 -24.57 9.47 75.17
C ILE A 553 -24.15 8.34 74.22
N SER A 554 -24.99 8.04 73.27
CA SER A 554 -24.67 7.07 72.21
C SER A 554 -24.82 7.74 70.83
N LEU A 555 -23.91 7.36 69.92
CA LEU A 555 -23.95 7.76 68.53
C LEU A 555 -23.60 6.57 67.65
N ASN A 556 -24.61 6.03 66.98
CA ASN A 556 -24.46 4.79 66.20
C ASN A 556 -25.08 4.94 64.80
N SER A 557 -24.51 4.27 63.83
CA SER A 557 -25.08 4.22 62.46
C SER A 557 -26.22 3.19 62.44
N VAL A 558 -27.43 3.63 62.06
CA VAL A 558 -28.66 2.80 62.03
C VAL A 558 -29.44 3.11 60.74
N ASP A 559 -29.81 2.09 59.95
CA ASP A 559 -30.72 2.21 58.78
C ASP A 559 -30.40 3.35 57.83
N ASN A 560 -29.21 3.42 57.24
CA ASN A 560 -28.74 4.51 56.35
C ASN A 560 -28.75 5.94 56.98
N GLY A 561 -28.72 6.03 58.31
CA GLY A 561 -28.62 7.29 59.04
C GLY A 561 -27.76 7.14 60.27
N THR A 562 -27.74 8.18 61.06
CA THR A 562 -27.06 8.26 62.36
C THR A 562 -28.09 8.49 63.45
N LEU A 563 -28.03 7.72 64.52
CA LEU A 563 -28.86 7.85 65.71
C LEU A 563 -28.00 8.42 66.85
N LEU A 564 -28.32 9.61 67.29
CA LEU A 564 -27.78 10.23 68.49
C LEU A 564 -28.81 10.08 69.63
N GLU A 565 -28.37 9.48 70.74
CA GLU A 565 -29.21 9.33 71.91
C GLU A 565 -28.49 9.94 73.12
N VAL A 566 -29.25 10.72 73.89
CA VAL A 566 -28.79 11.28 75.17
C VAL A 566 -29.85 10.95 76.22
N SER A 567 -29.43 10.27 77.27
CA SER A 567 -30.35 9.90 78.37
C SER A 567 -29.75 10.18 79.72
N ASP A 568 -30.58 10.54 80.68
CA ASP A 568 -30.23 10.70 82.10
C ASP A 568 -31.12 9.78 82.96
N ASN A 569 -30.64 9.42 84.18
CA ASN A 569 -31.37 8.64 85.14
C ASN A 569 -31.94 9.49 86.27
N GLY A 570 -32.22 10.76 86.03
CA GLY A 570 -32.72 11.73 86.99
C GLY A 570 -34.22 11.70 87.23
N ILE A 571 -34.77 12.73 87.80
CA ILE A 571 -36.20 12.85 88.20
C ILE A 571 -37.15 12.98 87.04
N GLY A 572 -36.66 13.21 85.76
CA GLY A 572 -37.47 13.48 84.59
C GLY A 572 -38.13 14.86 84.62
N LYS A 573 -38.57 15.33 83.47
CA LYS A 573 -39.15 16.65 83.32
C LYS A 573 -40.64 16.65 83.64
N SER A 574 -41.12 17.63 84.44
CA SER A 574 -42.59 17.84 84.67
C SER A 574 -43.25 18.40 83.42
N HIS A 575 -44.39 17.84 82.99
CA HIS A 575 -45.11 18.11 81.75
C HIS A 575 -45.77 19.50 81.59
N ASN A 576 -45.53 20.52 82.46
CA ASN A 576 -46.31 21.71 82.47
C ASN A 576 -45.48 23.06 82.40
N THR A 577 -44.43 23.11 81.63
CA THR A 577 -43.71 24.34 81.38
C THR A 577 -43.60 24.68 79.86
N ASN A 578 -43.79 25.96 79.52
CA ASN A 578 -43.56 26.46 78.15
C ASN A 578 -42.17 26.09 77.68
N ALA A 579 -42.05 25.70 76.40
CA ALA A 579 -40.78 25.31 75.82
C ALA A 579 -39.68 26.35 76.09
N THR A 580 -38.54 25.93 76.63
CA THR A 580 -37.43 26.83 76.91
C THR A 580 -36.69 27.16 75.58
N PHE A 581 -35.93 28.27 75.56
CA PHE A 581 -35.13 28.60 74.36
C PHE A 581 -34.17 27.46 73.94
N GLY A 582 -33.62 26.76 74.91
CA GLY A 582 -32.77 25.60 74.63
C GLY A 582 -33.49 24.44 73.90
N GLU A 583 -34.73 24.17 74.30
CA GLU A 583 -35.56 23.16 73.62
C GLU A 583 -35.95 23.57 72.22
N MET A 584 -36.33 24.83 71.97
CA MET A 584 -36.59 25.34 70.62
C MET A 584 -35.35 25.28 69.72
N MET A 585 -34.16 25.52 70.32
CA MET A 585 -32.90 25.43 69.60
C MET A 585 -32.58 23.97 69.23
N ILE A 586 -32.75 22.99 70.15
CA ILE A 586 -32.53 21.57 69.87
C ILE A 586 -33.48 21.13 68.75
N GLU A 587 -34.75 21.51 68.81
CA GLU A 587 -35.76 21.17 67.81
C GLU A 587 -35.36 21.75 66.45
N SER A 588 -35.02 23.04 66.36
CA SER A 588 -34.56 23.65 65.11
C SER A 588 -33.27 23.03 64.55
N LEU A 589 -32.27 22.75 65.40
CA LEU A 589 -31.06 22.08 64.95
C LEU A 589 -31.33 20.64 64.45
N ALA A 590 -32.21 19.95 65.12
CA ALA A 590 -32.58 18.58 64.78
C ALA A 590 -33.42 18.51 63.49
N THR A 591 -34.42 19.39 63.36
CA THR A 591 -35.38 19.32 62.23
C THR A 591 -34.95 20.14 61.04
N ASP A 592 -34.47 21.37 61.26
CA ASP A 592 -34.17 22.31 60.16
C ASP A 592 -32.74 22.17 59.61
N GLN A 593 -31.79 21.78 60.47
CA GLN A 593 -30.37 21.71 60.07
C GLN A 593 -29.92 20.28 59.77
N LEU A 594 -30.31 19.28 60.63
CA LEU A 594 -29.98 17.88 60.43
C LEU A 594 -31.06 17.14 59.63
N GLU A 595 -32.20 17.81 59.32
CA GLU A 595 -33.35 17.19 58.67
C GLU A 595 -33.77 15.87 59.34
N GLY A 596 -33.59 15.80 60.68
CA GLY A 596 -33.73 14.62 61.48
C GLY A 596 -35.10 14.49 62.12
N LYS A 597 -35.31 13.37 62.83
CA LYS A 597 -36.48 13.07 63.61
C LYS A 597 -36.10 13.02 65.07
N LEU A 598 -36.64 13.98 65.86
CA LEU A 598 -36.42 14.06 67.31
C LEU A 598 -37.56 13.36 68.03
N GLN A 599 -37.22 12.51 68.99
CA GLN A 599 -38.18 11.88 69.90
C GLN A 599 -37.70 12.08 71.35
N VAL A 600 -38.64 12.44 72.19
CA VAL A 600 -38.38 12.69 73.63
C VAL A 600 -39.29 11.75 74.45
N VAL A 601 -38.68 10.99 75.34
CA VAL A 601 -39.38 10.06 76.26
C VAL A 601 -38.99 10.42 77.67
N VAL A 602 -39.99 10.61 78.55
CA VAL A 602 -39.74 10.94 79.97
C VAL A 602 -40.37 9.83 80.84
N ASP A 603 -39.49 8.98 81.41
CA ASP A 603 -39.84 7.90 82.36
C ASP A 603 -38.62 7.64 83.21
N LYS A 604 -38.68 7.87 84.51
CA LYS A 604 -37.53 7.73 85.43
C LYS A 604 -36.22 8.26 84.92
N GLY A 605 -36.25 9.54 84.36
CA GLY A 605 -35.20 10.24 83.68
C GLY A 605 -35.71 10.78 82.33
N THR A 606 -34.84 11.43 81.56
CA THR A 606 -35.16 11.93 80.21
C THR A 606 -34.33 11.17 79.19
N HIS A 607 -34.98 10.66 78.13
CA HIS A 607 -34.34 10.01 77.02
C HIS A 607 -34.73 10.73 75.72
N ILE A 608 -33.70 11.22 75.00
CA ILE A 608 -33.85 11.94 73.76
C ILE A 608 -33.09 11.20 72.68
N SER A 609 -33.79 10.89 71.60
CA SER A 609 -33.23 10.25 70.43
C SER A 609 -33.45 11.10 69.20
N LEU A 610 -32.38 11.30 68.43
CA LEU A 610 -32.34 12.05 67.20
C LEU A 610 -31.80 11.15 66.09
N TRP A 611 -32.63 10.80 65.15
CA TRP A 611 -32.20 10.14 63.92
C TRP A 611 -32.09 11.16 62.80
N PHE A 612 -30.98 11.13 62.06
CA PHE A 612 -30.77 11.96 60.85
C PHE A 612 -30.03 11.18 59.79
N LYS A 613 -30.24 11.55 58.51
CA LYS A 613 -29.66 10.86 57.37
C LYS A 613 -28.20 11.29 57.19
N ASN A 614 -27.25 10.36 57.03
CA ASN A 614 -25.85 10.65 56.81
C ASN A 614 -25.63 11.18 55.37
N LYS A 615 -25.12 12.41 55.25
CA LYS A 615 -24.89 13.08 53.96
C LYS A 615 -23.75 12.44 53.13
N ASN A 616 -22.82 11.74 53.77
CA ASN A 616 -21.65 11.17 53.09
C ASN A 616 -21.89 9.86 52.31
N GLN A 617 -23.05 9.23 52.35
CA GLN A 617 -23.36 8.07 51.51
C GLN A 617 -23.85 8.40 50.07
N LYS A 618 -24.07 9.66 49.70
CA LYS A 618 -24.46 10.09 48.34
C LYS A 618 -23.31 10.11 47.33
N SER A 619 -22.03 10.07 47.76
CA SER A 619 -20.90 10.23 46.82
C SER A 619 -20.27 8.92 46.30
N ASN A 620 -20.69 7.73 46.79
CA ASN A 620 -20.19 6.46 46.33
C ASN A 620 -21.07 5.73 45.32
N GLY A 621 -22.17 6.34 44.85
CA GLY A 621 -23.13 5.75 43.91
C GLY A 621 -23.05 6.24 42.47
N GLU A 622 -22.28 7.30 42.15
CA GLU A 622 -22.30 7.94 40.80
C GLU A 622 -20.96 7.88 40.03
N TYR A 623 -20.00 7.04 40.43
CA TYR A 623 -18.75 6.84 39.66
C TYR A 623 -18.60 5.39 39.16
N ASN A 624 -19.66 4.82 38.58
CA ASN A 624 -19.57 3.65 37.71
C ASN A 624 -20.68 3.79 36.68
N ASP A 625 -20.42 4.52 35.59
CA ASP A 625 -20.95 4.38 34.24
C ASP A 625 -20.70 5.67 33.44
N SER A 626 -19.47 5.77 32.85
CA SER A 626 -19.29 6.48 31.58
C SER A 626 -17.94 6.11 30.97
#